data_b57a5971c84334f1ec883ff7cbb2e043
#
_entry.id   b57a5971c84334f1ec883ff7cbb2e043
#
_cell.length_a   1.000
_cell.length_b   1.000
_cell.length_c   1.000
_cell.angle_alpha   90.00
_cell.angle_beta   90.00
_cell.angle_gamma   90.00
#
_symmetry.space_group_name_H-M   'P 1'
#
loop_
_entity.id
_entity.type
_entity.pdbx_description
1 polymer ?
#
loop_
_entity_poly.entity_id
_entity_poly.type
_entity_poly.pdbx_seq_one_letter_code
_entity_poly.pdbx_strand_id
1 'polypeptide(L)'
;MGSTRIRFHTTTIRAPAVAVRAAAAAVVLLGLAAAPAAAQSPPATTGPTTVRVPPTGARTCLGLQQNGRSAPQSCTDAGPLTLISKQDGMLGAGPPDYEAVAGQPLTSCVRDRVSGLVWEGKPDSGKLAWMRTQAGPPGTGKLIDTYGPHNEPAPGSRANTDAYSYYGDGRPGDAMAYVAQVNAMRLCGFTDWRLPTVAELYGLIDLGELINERTGRWPAEQAAVDARWLPNTVPGNYLSSEPDDQTRIWCVSFKLGFVYSCNRRMERKPQPLFIRLVRGPEVPETGRWREVSDERGVPGGVVEDRHTGLAWRRCDEPQVWNGQRCTGTAGRYRYVQALQHASTQPGWRLPTIKEVNSLAERWFKKLDIPAADFPASGTQPLREGYRSSTVCTAGPATREARAWIGGWVLGGGGDISCEAQPMPLGVRLVRE
;
A
#
# COMPACT_ATOMS: atom_id res chain seq x y z
N MET A 1 8.70 41.67 59.57
CA MET A 1 9.55 41.42 60.75
C MET A 1 9.71 39.94 60.93
N GLY A 2 10.96 39.42 60.94
CA GLY A 2 11.31 38.07 61.35
C GLY A 2 11.69 37.13 60.21
N SER A 3 12.89 37.31 59.62
CA SER A 3 13.53 36.36 58.72
C SER A 3 14.40 35.42 59.58
N THR A 4 14.15 34.12 59.57
CA THR A 4 15.01 33.12 60.23
C THR A 4 15.72 32.32 59.16
N ARG A 5 17.04 32.54 59.05
CA ARG A 5 17.95 31.74 58.22
C ARG A 5 18.41 30.51 59.01
N ILE A 6 18.24 29.35 58.45
CA ILE A 6 18.85 28.09 58.95
C ILE A 6 20.13 27.81 58.14
N ARG A 7 21.26 27.74 58.86
CA ARG A 7 22.57 27.31 58.30
C ARG A 7 22.72 25.81 58.49
N PHE A 8 23.06 25.12 57.40
CA PHE A 8 23.50 23.75 57.45
C PHE A 8 25.03 23.70 57.54
N HIS A 9 25.55 23.02 58.54
CA HIS A 9 26.97 22.67 58.69
C HIS A 9 27.25 21.37 57.96
N THR A 10 28.20 21.40 57.03
CA THR A 10 28.75 20.21 56.35
C THR A 10 29.92 19.67 57.17
N THR A 11 29.77 18.47 57.71
CA THR A 11 30.85 17.74 58.40
C THR A 11 31.43 16.70 57.45
N THR A 12 32.72 16.87 57.09
CA THR A 12 33.46 15.97 56.22
C THR A 12 34.08 14.85 57.10
N ILE A 13 33.72 13.61 56.88
CA ILE A 13 34.34 12.44 57.54
C ILE A 13 35.31 11.81 56.53
N ARG A 14 36.62 11.80 56.90
CA ARG A 14 37.67 11.07 56.21
C ARG A 14 37.72 9.63 56.78
N ALA A 15 37.68 8.62 55.91
CA ALA A 15 37.97 7.23 56.24
C ALA A 15 39.42 6.85 55.83
N PRO A 16 40.10 6.00 56.58
CA PRO A 16 41.49 5.65 56.29
C PRO A 16 41.60 4.53 55.26
N ALA A 17 42.65 4.61 54.46
CA ALA A 17 43.01 3.61 53.44
C ALA A 17 43.66 2.39 54.15
N VAL A 18 43.12 1.19 53.87
CA VAL A 18 43.74 -0.09 54.19
C VAL A 18 44.28 -0.70 52.91
N ALA A 19 45.59 -0.84 52.85
CA ALA A 19 46.29 -1.52 51.79
C ALA A 19 46.28 -3.04 52.01
N VAL A 20 45.65 -3.80 51.16
CA VAL A 20 45.76 -5.26 51.12
C VAL A 20 46.57 -5.66 49.89
N ARG A 21 47.74 -6.23 50.13
CA ARG A 21 48.53 -6.93 49.12
C ARG A 21 47.89 -8.29 48.86
N ALA A 22 47.51 -8.58 47.65
CA ALA A 22 47.14 -9.92 47.19
C ALA A 22 48.10 -10.36 46.07
N ALA A 23 48.66 -11.55 46.31
CA ALA A 23 49.60 -12.20 45.36
C ALA A 23 48.90 -12.71 44.13
N ALA A 24 49.50 -12.52 42.99
CA ALA A 24 49.05 -13.00 41.69
C ALA A 24 49.39 -14.50 41.53
N ALA A 25 48.38 -15.33 41.33
CA ALA A 25 48.55 -16.67 40.73
C ALA A 25 48.01 -16.58 39.30
N ALA A 26 48.89 -16.67 38.34
CA ALA A 26 48.51 -16.70 36.92
C ALA A 26 48.00 -18.10 36.54
N VAL A 27 46.70 -18.22 36.29
CA VAL A 27 46.14 -19.34 35.56
C VAL A 27 45.90 -18.92 34.12
N VAL A 28 46.68 -19.44 33.20
CA VAL A 28 46.49 -19.26 31.74
C VAL A 28 45.36 -20.19 31.32
N LEU A 29 44.16 -19.66 31.16
CA LEU A 29 43.06 -20.29 30.46
C LEU A 29 43.08 -19.76 29.04
N LEU A 30 43.50 -20.59 28.09
CA LEU A 30 43.29 -20.36 26.66
C LEU A 30 41.78 -20.50 26.37
N GLY A 31 41.06 -19.41 26.47
CA GLY A 31 39.71 -19.27 25.98
C GLY A 31 39.76 -18.93 24.49
N LEU A 32 39.40 -19.87 23.63
CA LEU A 32 39.04 -19.59 22.27
C LEU A 32 37.76 -18.71 22.25
N ALA A 33 37.94 -17.41 22.21
CA ALA A 33 36.84 -16.49 21.95
C ALA A 33 36.46 -16.61 20.48
N ALA A 34 35.34 -17.26 20.19
CA ALA A 34 34.69 -17.15 18.87
C ALA A 34 34.32 -15.68 18.67
N ALA A 35 34.93 -15.05 17.70
CA ALA A 35 34.55 -13.70 17.26
C ALA A 35 33.10 -13.71 16.82
N PRO A 36 32.25 -12.73 17.20
CA PRO A 36 30.91 -12.63 16.64
C PRO A 36 31.04 -12.44 15.12
N ALA A 37 30.35 -13.30 14.36
CA ALA A 37 30.25 -13.15 12.92
C ALA A 37 29.73 -11.73 12.63
N ALA A 38 30.57 -10.90 12.04
CA ALA A 38 30.15 -9.59 11.55
C ALA A 38 29.01 -9.83 10.58
N ALA A 39 27.82 -9.31 10.88
CA ALA A 39 26.72 -9.28 9.96
C ALA A 39 27.16 -8.50 8.73
N GLN A 40 27.45 -9.20 7.64
CA GLN A 40 27.76 -8.58 6.38
C GLN A 40 26.50 -7.84 5.94
N SER A 41 26.58 -6.52 5.88
CA SER A 41 25.59 -5.72 5.17
C SER A 41 25.54 -6.24 3.74
N PRO A 42 24.35 -6.52 3.18
CA PRO A 42 24.24 -6.92 1.79
C PRO A 42 24.90 -5.82 0.92
N PRO A 43 25.61 -6.19 -0.15
CA PRO A 43 26.23 -5.21 -1.04
C PRO A 43 25.16 -4.25 -1.54
N ALA A 44 25.42 -2.95 -1.44
CA ALA A 44 24.58 -1.93 -2.02
C ALA A 44 24.54 -2.15 -3.54
N THR A 45 23.39 -2.58 -4.05
CA THR A 45 23.16 -2.68 -5.49
C THR A 45 23.14 -1.27 -6.07
N THR A 46 24.15 -0.89 -6.82
CA THR A 46 24.35 0.43 -7.42
C THR A 46 23.58 0.61 -8.74
N GLY A 47 22.44 -0.04 -8.92
CA GLY A 47 21.56 0.15 -10.06
C GLY A 47 20.25 0.83 -9.64
N PRO A 48 19.51 1.46 -10.56
CA PRO A 48 18.17 1.94 -10.24
C PRO A 48 17.31 0.75 -9.81
N THR A 49 16.87 0.80 -8.56
CA THR A 49 16.05 -0.28 -8.00
C THR A 49 14.63 -0.14 -8.54
N THR A 50 14.25 -1.01 -9.47
CA THR A 50 12.88 -1.08 -9.97
C THR A 50 12.02 -1.84 -8.96
N VAL A 51 11.00 -1.19 -8.42
CA VAL A 51 9.99 -1.81 -7.57
C VAL A 51 8.79 -2.13 -8.46
N ARG A 52 8.68 -3.38 -8.91
CA ARG A 52 7.56 -3.79 -9.77
C ARG A 52 6.23 -3.67 -9.03
N VAL A 53 5.20 -3.33 -9.79
CA VAL A 53 3.83 -3.28 -9.26
C VAL A 53 3.34 -4.70 -9.02
N PRO A 54 2.94 -5.08 -7.78
CA PRO A 54 2.43 -6.41 -7.50
C PRO A 54 1.12 -6.70 -8.25
N PRO A 55 0.84 -7.98 -8.57
CA PRO A 55 -0.41 -8.38 -9.19
C PRO A 55 -1.61 -8.02 -8.31
N THR A 56 -2.76 -7.79 -8.93
CA THR A 56 -3.99 -7.42 -8.23
C THR A 56 -4.69 -8.60 -7.56
N GLY A 57 -4.40 -9.83 -7.99
CA GLY A 57 -5.13 -11.02 -7.59
C GLY A 57 -6.51 -11.14 -8.26
N ALA A 58 -6.88 -10.24 -9.16
CA ALA A 58 -8.17 -10.28 -9.86
C ALA A 58 -8.33 -11.57 -10.67
N ARG A 59 -9.47 -12.24 -10.52
CA ARG A 59 -9.80 -13.51 -11.19
C ARG A 59 -11.04 -13.38 -12.07
N THR A 60 -11.73 -12.26 -11.99
CA THR A 60 -12.97 -11.98 -12.73
C THR A 60 -12.69 -11.08 -13.91
N CYS A 61 -13.22 -11.46 -15.06
CA CYS A 61 -13.20 -10.73 -16.33
C CYS A 61 -14.61 -10.35 -16.77
N LEU A 62 -14.69 -9.43 -17.69
CA LEU A 62 -15.91 -9.05 -18.33
C LEU A 62 -16.08 -9.78 -19.66
N GLY A 63 -17.19 -10.46 -19.83
CA GLY A 63 -17.58 -11.07 -21.10
C GLY A 63 -18.79 -10.38 -21.73
N LEU A 64 -18.89 -10.43 -23.06
CA LEU A 64 -19.99 -9.91 -23.83
C LEU A 64 -20.99 -11.01 -24.16
N GLN A 65 -22.26 -10.72 -23.93
CA GLN A 65 -23.38 -11.53 -24.41
C GLN A 65 -23.69 -11.21 -25.87
N GLN A 66 -24.40 -12.09 -26.58
CA GLN A 66 -24.81 -11.88 -27.96
C GLN A 66 -25.67 -10.63 -28.16
N ASN A 67 -26.39 -10.20 -27.13
CA ASN A 67 -27.19 -8.96 -27.14
C ASN A 67 -26.38 -7.68 -26.82
N GLY A 68 -25.04 -7.76 -26.78
CA GLY A 68 -24.14 -6.65 -26.47
C GLY A 68 -24.08 -6.27 -24.99
N ARG A 69 -24.80 -6.96 -24.10
CA ARG A 69 -24.69 -6.73 -22.67
C ARG A 69 -23.40 -7.39 -22.14
N SER A 70 -22.84 -6.82 -21.11
CA SER A 70 -21.66 -7.35 -20.44
C SER A 70 -22.02 -7.98 -19.10
N ALA A 71 -21.32 -9.07 -18.75
CA ALA A 71 -21.46 -9.69 -17.44
C ALA A 71 -20.08 -10.21 -16.95
N PRO A 72 -19.86 -10.26 -15.63
CA PRO A 72 -18.65 -10.84 -15.08
C PRO A 72 -18.65 -12.36 -15.24
N GLN A 73 -17.47 -12.91 -15.53
CA GLN A 73 -17.21 -14.37 -15.49
C GLN A 73 -15.75 -14.62 -15.10
N SER A 74 -15.40 -15.86 -14.79
CA SER A 74 -14.01 -16.24 -14.57
C SER A 74 -13.15 -15.90 -15.79
N CYS A 75 -11.92 -15.42 -15.56
CA CYS A 75 -10.99 -15.13 -16.65
C CYS A 75 -10.39 -16.39 -17.27
N THR A 76 -10.37 -17.51 -16.52
CA THR A 76 -9.71 -18.77 -16.90
C THR A 76 -10.68 -19.82 -17.39
N ASP A 77 -11.93 -19.76 -16.97
CA ASP A 77 -12.90 -20.81 -17.30
C ASP A 77 -13.60 -20.47 -18.62
N ALA A 78 -13.82 -21.52 -19.42
CA ALA A 78 -14.61 -21.42 -20.64
C ALA A 78 -16.08 -21.12 -20.30
N GLY A 79 -16.41 -19.86 -20.14
CA GLY A 79 -17.79 -19.40 -19.87
C GLY A 79 -18.55 -19.15 -21.17
N PRO A 80 -19.89 -18.92 -21.08
CA PRO A 80 -20.75 -18.71 -22.23
C PRO A 80 -20.54 -17.32 -22.91
N LEU A 81 -19.70 -16.47 -22.32
CA LEU A 81 -19.50 -15.10 -22.80
C LEU A 81 -18.20 -14.95 -23.55
N THR A 82 -18.21 -14.12 -24.58
CA THR A 82 -16.97 -13.74 -25.27
C THR A 82 -16.20 -12.73 -24.42
N LEU A 83 -15.03 -13.13 -23.92
CA LEU A 83 -14.17 -12.25 -23.13
C LEU A 83 -13.57 -11.15 -24.00
N ILE A 84 -13.55 -9.93 -23.48
CA ILE A 84 -12.76 -8.84 -24.08
C ILE A 84 -11.31 -9.08 -23.67
N SER A 85 -10.38 -8.99 -24.61
CA SER A 85 -8.96 -9.26 -24.36
C SER A 85 -8.28 -8.21 -23.47
N LYS A 86 -7.12 -8.55 -22.94
CA LYS A 86 -6.23 -7.65 -22.18
C LYS A 86 -6.84 -7.09 -20.88
N GLN A 87 -7.75 -7.83 -20.25
CA GLN A 87 -8.24 -7.50 -18.92
C GLN A 87 -7.24 -7.98 -17.85
N ASP A 88 -7.24 -7.35 -16.69
CA ASP A 88 -6.33 -7.61 -15.58
C ASP A 88 -6.23 -9.11 -15.23
N GLY A 89 -7.34 -9.77 -14.95
CA GLY A 89 -7.34 -11.19 -14.64
C GLY A 89 -6.86 -12.11 -15.76
N MET A 90 -6.70 -11.61 -17.00
CA MET A 90 -6.15 -12.34 -18.14
C MET A 90 -4.65 -12.11 -18.34
N LEU A 91 -4.06 -11.11 -17.69
CA LEU A 91 -2.66 -10.75 -17.87
C LEU A 91 -1.68 -11.75 -17.24
N GLY A 92 -2.21 -12.85 -16.67
CA GLY A 92 -1.40 -13.91 -16.09
C GLY A 92 -0.67 -13.49 -14.82
N ALA A 93 -0.97 -12.32 -14.30
CA ALA A 93 -0.50 -11.88 -13.00
C ALA A 93 -1.14 -12.80 -11.96
N GLY A 94 -0.44 -13.88 -11.61
CA GLY A 94 -0.85 -14.84 -10.61
C GLY A 94 -1.16 -14.21 -9.25
N PRO A 95 -1.40 -15.02 -8.22
CA PRO A 95 -1.52 -14.50 -6.86
C PRO A 95 -0.23 -13.76 -6.48
N PRO A 96 -0.29 -12.87 -5.47
CA PRO A 96 0.89 -12.23 -4.92
C PRO A 96 2.01 -13.25 -4.67
N ASP A 97 3.23 -12.94 -5.07
CA ASP A 97 4.38 -13.85 -4.97
C ASP A 97 5.24 -13.47 -3.76
N TYR A 98 5.12 -14.25 -2.70
CA TYR A 98 5.82 -14.02 -1.44
C TYR A 98 6.79 -15.15 -1.12
N GLU A 99 7.77 -14.85 -0.27
CA GLU A 99 8.65 -15.85 0.32
C GLU A 99 8.90 -15.56 1.80
N ALA A 100 9.20 -16.61 2.57
CA ALA A 100 9.62 -16.45 3.95
C ALA A 100 11.02 -15.85 4.01
N VAL A 101 11.25 -14.91 4.92
CA VAL A 101 12.60 -14.46 5.26
C VAL A 101 13.31 -15.57 6.04
N ALA A 102 14.50 -15.95 5.59
CA ALA A 102 15.23 -17.10 6.14
C ALA A 102 15.33 -17.05 7.68
N GLY A 103 14.90 -18.13 8.34
CA GLY A 103 14.93 -18.25 9.80
C GLY A 103 13.91 -17.41 10.55
N GLN A 104 12.98 -16.78 9.86
CA GLN A 104 11.96 -15.93 10.48
C GLN A 104 10.55 -16.49 10.29
N PRO A 105 9.69 -16.49 11.32
CA PRO A 105 8.29 -16.85 11.15
C PRO A 105 7.54 -15.76 10.37
N LEU A 106 6.48 -16.13 9.68
CA LEU A 106 5.61 -15.19 8.94
C LEU A 106 4.96 -14.13 9.82
N THR A 107 4.85 -14.40 11.13
CA THR A 107 4.38 -13.43 12.13
C THR A 107 5.43 -12.35 12.47
N SER A 108 6.66 -12.51 11.98
CA SER A 108 7.72 -11.51 12.12
C SER A 108 7.91 -10.71 10.85
N CYS A 109 8.15 -11.38 9.71
CA CYS A 109 8.32 -10.69 8.44
C CYS A 109 8.16 -11.64 7.23
N VAL A 110 7.84 -11.06 6.09
CA VAL A 110 7.67 -11.75 4.80
C VAL A 110 8.23 -10.87 3.67
N ARG A 111 8.86 -11.49 2.68
CA ARG A 111 9.35 -10.80 1.49
C ARG A 111 8.34 -10.90 0.36
N ASP A 112 8.02 -9.79 -0.26
CA ASP A 112 7.35 -9.72 -1.56
C ASP A 112 8.42 -9.86 -2.67
N ARG A 113 8.33 -10.93 -3.44
CA ARG A 113 9.31 -11.22 -4.52
C ARG A 113 9.12 -10.34 -5.74
N VAL A 114 7.94 -9.77 -5.92
CA VAL A 114 7.64 -8.87 -7.05
C VAL A 114 8.26 -7.50 -6.81
N SER A 115 7.96 -6.89 -5.67
CA SER A 115 8.46 -5.56 -5.32
C SER A 115 9.86 -5.58 -4.67
N GLY A 116 10.30 -6.73 -4.15
CA GLY A 116 11.52 -6.86 -3.37
C GLY A 116 11.41 -6.32 -1.94
N LEU A 117 10.28 -5.77 -1.57
CA LEU A 117 10.02 -5.22 -0.24
C LEU A 117 9.89 -6.33 0.82
N VAL A 118 10.28 -6.03 2.04
CA VAL A 118 10.02 -6.90 3.19
C VAL A 118 8.98 -6.26 4.08
N TRP A 119 7.93 -7.00 4.38
CA TRP A 119 6.81 -6.57 5.17
C TRP A 119 6.86 -7.13 6.57
N GLU A 120 6.45 -6.32 7.53
CA GLU A 120 6.26 -6.77 8.89
C GLU A 120 5.12 -7.80 8.98
N GLY A 121 5.38 -8.96 9.59
CA GLY A 121 4.34 -9.87 10.04
C GLY A 121 3.74 -9.41 11.38
N LYS A 122 2.55 -9.90 11.71
CA LYS A 122 1.88 -9.54 12.97
C LYS A 122 1.65 -10.80 13.83
N PRO A 123 2.07 -10.80 15.10
CA PRO A 123 1.68 -11.83 16.05
C PRO A 123 0.19 -11.71 16.36
N ASP A 124 -0.46 -12.85 16.63
CA ASP A 124 -1.85 -12.88 17.04
C ASP A 124 -2.00 -12.37 18.49
N SER A 125 -2.89 -11.43 18.69
CA SER A 125 -3.25 -10.94 20.03
C SER A 125 -4.24 -11.84 20.78
N GLY A 126 -4.82 -12.82 20.08
CA GLY A 126 -5.97 -13.58 20.57
C GLY A 126 -7.30 -12.79 20.58
N LYS A 127 -7.25 -11.48 20.26
CA LYS A 127 -8.44 -10.59 20.30
C LYS A 127 -9.21 -10.57 18.99
N LEU A 128 -8.61 -11.00 17.88
CA LEU A 128 -9.23 -10.88 16.56
C LEU A 128 -10.55 -11.67 16.46
N ALA A 129 -10.61 -12.86 17.05
CA ALA A 129 -11.85 -13.66 17.08
C ALA A 129 -12.96 -12.95 17.87
N TRP A 130 -12.62 -12.38 19.05
CA TRP A 130 -13.57 -11.60 19.83
C TRP A 130 -14.06 -10.36 19.08
N MET A 131 -13.18 -9.65 18.40
CA MET A 131 -13.51 -8.49 17.60
C MET A 131 -14.48 -8.82 16.47
N ARG A 132 -14.34 -10.00 15.85
CA ARG A 132 -15.28 -10.50 14.83
C ARG A 132 -16.68 -10.73 15.40
N THR A 133 -16.80 -11.20 16.64
CA THR A 133 -18.10 -11.42 17.28
C THR A 133 -18.83 -10.11 17.59
N GLN A 134 -18.12 -9.00 17.77
CA GLN A 134 -18.71 -7.67 18.01
C GLN A 134 -19.17 -6.98 16.72
N ALA A 135 -18.74 -7.44 15.56
CA ALA A 135 -19.05 -6.84 14.28
C ALA A 135 -20.53 -6.98 13.84
N GLY A 136 -21.33 -7.74 14.56
CA GLY A 136 -22.71 -8.06 14.21
C GLY A 136 -22.82 -9.02 13.02
N PRO A 137 -24.03 -9.44 12.65
CA PRO A 137 -24.26 -10.37 11.54
C PRO A 137 -23.70 -9.80 10.21
N PRO A 138 -23.20 -10.65 9.31
CA PRO A 138 -22.74 -10.24 7.99
C PRO A 138 -23.81 -9.43 7.26
N GLY A 139 -23.46 -8.25 6.77
CA GLY A 139 -24.37 -7.39 6.02
C GLY A 139 -25.08 -6.30 6.83
N THR A 140 -24.88 -6.20 8.13
CA THR A 140 -25.50 -5.14 8.96
C THR A 140 -24.79 -3.79 8.85
N GLY A 141 -23.71 -3.69 8.09
CA GLY A 141 -22.95 -2.44 7.91
C GLY A 141 -22.28 -1.91 9.19
N LYS A 142 -22.44 -2.58 10.32
CA LYS A 142 -21.66 -2.26 11.50
C LYS A 142 -20.20 -2.61 11.20
N LEU A 143 -19.51 -1.63 10.69
CA LEU A 143 -18.06 -1.58 10.75
C LEU A 143 -17.65 -1.91 12.18
N ILE A 144 -16.50 -2.51 12.33
CA ILE A 144 -15.87 -2.72 13.63
C ILE A 144 -15.51 -1.34 14.22
N ASP A 145 -16.49 -0.48 14.42
CA ASP A 145 -16.37 0.81 15.12
C ASP A 145 -16.11 0.62 16.63
N THR A 146 -16.10 -0.64 17.07
CA THR A 146 -15.87 -1.04 18.47
C THR A 146 -14.38 -1.12 18.83
N TYR A 147 -13.48 -0.75 17.94
CA TYR A 147 -12.09 -0.50 18.32
C TYR A 147 -12.02 0.87 19.02
N GLY A 148 -12.51 0.90 20.24
CA GLY A 148 -12.39 2.08 21.09
C GLY A 148 -10.95 2.31 21.56
N PRO A 149 -10.72 3.38 22.33
CA PRO A 149 -9.41 3.75 22.89
C PRO A 149 -8.74 2.67 23.74
N HIS A 150 -9.33 1.50 23.88
CA HIS A 150 -8.87 0.37 24.66
C HIS A 150 -7.84 -0.54 23.97
N ASN A 151 -7.44 -0.24 22.74
CA ASN A 151 -6.42 -0.98 22.01
C ASN A 151 -5.11 -0.19 21.84
N GLU A 152 -4.85 0.74 22.75
CA GLU A 152 -3.52 1.35 22.83
C GLU A 152 -2.46 0.27 23.00
N PRO A 153 -1.38 0.34 22.23
CA PRO A 153 -0.33 -0.67 22.32
C PRO A 153 0.34 -0.64 23.68
N ALA A 154 0.45 -1.81 24.31
CA ALA A 154 1.32 -1.95 25.47
C ALA A 154 2.78 -1.67 25.05
N PRO A 155 3.63 -1.16 25.95
CA PRO A 155 5.05 -0.98 25.65
C PRO A 155 5.68 -2.27 25.11
N GLY A 156 6.34 -2.18 23.96
CA GLY A 156 6.94 -3.33 23.28
C GLY A 156 5.98 -4.22 22.49
N SER A 157 4.68 -3.93 22.49
CA SER A 157 3.69 -4.71 21.73
C SER A 157 3.87 -4.54 20.21
N ARG A 158 3.60 -5.62 19.48
CA ARG A 158 3.46 -5.68 18.03
C ARG A 158 2.16 -6.39 17.63
N ALA A 159 1.22 -6.46 18.54
CA ALA A 159 0.00 -7.23 18.34
C ALA A 159 -0.78 -6.74 17.10
N ASN A 160 -1.43 -7.67 16.42
CA ASN A 160 -2.19 -7.38 15.21
C ASN A 160 -3.35 -6.41 15.43
N THR A 161 -3.87 -6.34 16.65
CA THR A 161 -5.01 -5.50 17.04
C THR A 161 -4.64 -4.16 17.65
N ASP A 162 -3.34 -3.86 17.78
CA ASP A 162 -2.88 -2.58 18.30
C ASP A 162 -3.27 -1.44 17.33
N ALA A 163 -3.85 -0.39 17.89
CA ALA A 163 -4.28 0.80 17.15
C ALA A 163 -3.38 2.00 17.46
N TYR A 164 -3.12 2.80 16.46
CA TYR A 164 -2.16 3.90 16.53
C TYR A 164 -2.77 5.21 16.02
N SER A 165 -2.27 6.30 16.55
CA SER A 165 -2.43 7.64 16.01
C SER A 165 -1.22 8.03 15.17
N TYR A 166 -1.33 9.13 14.44
CA TYR A 166 -0.21 9.70 13.71
C TYR A 166 -0.08 11.20 14.09
N TYR A 167 0.69 11.47 15.13
CA TYR A 167 1.06 12.83 15.51
C TYR A 167 2.40 13.25 14.90
N GLY A 168 3.28 12.28 14.69
CA GLY A 168 4.64 12.49 14.17
C GLY A 168 5.63 12.99 15.22
N ASP A 169 5.27 12.91 16.50
CA ASP A 169 6.10 13.42 17.60
C ASP A 169 6.67 12.32 18.50
N GLY A 170 6.39 11.06 18.17
CA GLY A 170 6.96 9.90 18.87
C GLY A 170 6.41 9.63 20.27
N ARG A 171 5.27 10.25 20.63
CA ARG A 171 4.59 9.94 21.91
C ARG A 171 4.10 8.49 21.95
N PRO A 172 3.85 7.91 23.14
CA PRO A 172 3.23 6.59 23.25
C PRO A 172 1.93 6.49 22.42
N GLY A 173 1.77 5.38 21.68
CA GLY A 173 0.64 5.19 20.77
C GLY A 173 0.74 5.93 19.44
N ASP A 174 1.83 6.66 19.19
CA ASP A 174 2.11 7.26 17.89
C ASP A 174 2.77 6.26 16.94
N ALA A 175 2.41 6.34 15.67
CA ALA A 175 2.97 5.52 14.61
C ALA A 175 4.50 5.64 14.51
N MET A 176 5.05 6.82 14.70
CA MET A 176 6.51 7.03 14.65
C MET A 176 7.23 6.44 15.87
N ALA A 177 6.59 6.42 17.05
CA ALA A 177 7.11 5.70 18.20
C ALA A 177 7.17 4.20 17.95
N TYR A 178 6.17 3.65 17.26
CA TYR A 178 6.14 2.25 16.87
C TYR A 178 7.26 1.92 15.86
N VAL A 179 7.48 2.76 14.85
CA VAL A 179 8.61 2.61 13.90
C VAL A 179 9.93 2.55 14.65
N ALA A 180 10.16 3.49 15.59
CA ALA A 180 11.37 3.53 16.40
C ALA A 180 11.53 2.27 17.26
N GLN A 181 10.44 1.79 17.88
CA GLN A 181 10.41 0.56 18.67
C GLN A 181 10.84 -0.65 17.85
N VAL A 182 10.23 -0.86 16.67
CA VAL A 182 10.52 -2.03 15.82
C VAL A 182 11.96 -2.00 15.31
N ASN A 183 12.48 -0.83 14.98
CA ASN A 183 13.88 -0.65 14.59
C ASN A 183 14.84 -0.94 15.74
N ALA A 184 14.53 -0.51 16.97
CA ALA A 184 15.31 -0.83 18.17
C ALA A 184 15.31 -2.34 18.49
N MET A 185 14.19 -3.03 18.22
CA MET A 185 14.07 -4.49 18.37
C MET A 185 14.84 -5.26 17.29
N ARG A 186 15.32 -4.59 16.24
CA ARG A 186 15.98 -5.21 15.08
C ARG A 186 15.14 -6.34 14.48
N LEU A 187 13.87 -6.10 14.27
CA LEU A 187 12.95 -7.11 13.76
C LEU A 187 13.49 -7.77 12.50
N CYS A 188 13.56 -9.09 12.48
CA CYS A 188 14.18 -9.90 11.42
C CYS A 188 15.65 -9.51 11.10
N GLY A 189 16.36 -8.89 12.04
CA GLY A 189 17.73 -8.42 11.88
C GLY A 189 17.86 -7.04 11.22
N PHE A 190 16.76 -6.38 10.90
CA PHE A 190 16.74 -5.08 10.20
C PHE A 190 16.49 -3.90 11.13
N THR A 191 16.97 -2.72 10.74
CA THR A 191 16.86 -1.46 11.49
C THR A 191 16.33 -0.30 10.65
N ASP A 192 15.83 -0.58 9.45
CA ASP A 192 15.37 0.36 8.45
C ASP A 192 13.87 0.21 8.14
N TRP A 193 13.10 -0.24 9.13
CA TRP A 193 11.64 -0.30 9.04
C TRP A 193 11.04 1.10 9.00
N ARG A 194 10.04 1.29 8.16
CA ARG A 194 9.33 2.56 7.98
C ARG A 194 7.84 2.32 7.73
N LEU A 195 7.05 3.37 7.80
CA LEU A 195 5.68 3.33 7.29
C LEU A 195 5.70 3.18 5.76
N PRO A 196 4.78 2.41 5.19
CA PRO A 196 4.64 2.28 3.74
C PRO A 196 4.03 3.53 3.11
N THR A 197 4.32 3.78 1.85
CA THR A 197 3.53 4.69 1.01
C THR A 197 2.14 4.10 0.75
N VAL A 198 1.20 4.89 0.25
CA VAL A 198 -0.13 4.39 -0.16
C VAL A 198 0.01 3.33 -1.24
N ALA A 199 0.86 3.57 -2.24
CA ALA A 199 1.07 2.63 -3.34
C ALA A 199 1.64 1.29 -2.86
N GLU A 200 2.64 1.31 -1.96
CA GLU A 200 3.21 0.11 -1.37
C GLU A 200 2.15 -0.65 -0.55
N LEU A 201 1.43 0.05 0.32
CA LEU A 201 0.41 -0.57 1.16
C LEU A 201 -0.74 -1.16 0.34
N TYR A 202 -1.16 -0.44 -0.70
CA TYR A 202 -2.17 -0.93 -1.64
C TYR A 202 -1.65 -2.14 -2.45
N GLY A 203 -0.36 -2.24 -2.64
CA GLY A 203 0.30 -3.40 -3.25
C GLY A 203 -0.03 -4.73 -2.57
N LEU A 204 -0.31 -4.71 -1.26
CA LEU A 204 -0.70 -5.91 -0.50
C LEU A 204 -2.14 -6.36 -0.74
N ILE A 205 -3.01 -5.50 -1.29
CA ILE A 205 -4.41 -5.84 -1.51
C ILE A 205 -4.52 -6.96 -2.55
N ASP A 206 -5.18 -8.05 -2.18
CA ASP A 206 -5.61 -9.12 -3.07
C ASP A 206 -7.10 -8.92 -3.40
N LEU A 207 -7.37 -8.46 -4.61
CA LEU A 207 -8.73 -8.19 -5.07
C LEU A 207 -9.54 -9.47 -5.28
N GLY A 208 -8.86 -10.61 -5.46
CA GLY A 208 -9.50 -11.92 -5.51
C GLY A 208 -10.09 -12.36 -4.17
N GLU A 209 -9.51 -11.89 -3.07
CA GLU A 209 -10.00 -12.17 -1.71
C GLU A 209 -11.07 -11.17 -1.23
N LEU A 210 -11.20 -10.02 -1.91
CA LEU A 210 -12.16 -8.98 -1.53
C LEU A 210 -13.60 -9.39 -1.66
N ILE A 211 -13.91 -10.34 -2.54
CA ILE A 211 -15.29 -10.62 -2.92
C ILE A 211 -15.54 -12.11 -2.81
N ASN A 212 -16.56 -12.45 -2.04
CA ASN A 212 -17.13 -13.77 -2.13
C ASN A 212 -17.86 -13.90 -3.49
N GLU A 213 -17.23 -14.53 -4.47
CA GLU A 213 -17.72 -14.70 -5.84
C GLU A 213 -19.14 -15.33 -5.87
N ARG A 214 -19.46 -16.18 -4.89
CA ARG A 214 -20.77 -16.83 -4.78
C ARG A 214 -21.88 -15.89 -4.34
N THR A 215 -21.58 -14.90 -3.48
CA THR A 215 -22.58 -14.01 -2.89
C THR A 215 -22.51 -12.57 -3.39
N GLY A 216 -21.44 -12.20 -4.11
CA GLY A 216 -21.17 -10.83 -4.52
C GLY A 216 -21.03 -9.85 -3.35
N ARG A 217 -20.81 -10.35 -2.13
CA ARG A 217 -20.73 -9.55 -0.90
C ARG A 217 -19.30 -9.48 -0.41
N TRP A 218 -18.98 -8.35 0.18
CA TRP A 218 -17.72 -8.16 0.89
C TRP A 218 -17.65 -9.13 2.07
N PRO A 219 -16.58 -9.95 2.20
CA PRO A 219 -16.37 -10.74 3.39
C PRO A 219 -16.11 -9.78 4.55
N ALA A 220 -17.11 -9.63 5.44
CA ALA A 220 -17.01 -8.74 6.60
C ALA A 220 -15.87 -9.11 7.57
N GLU A 221 -15.32 -10.32 7.43
CA GLU A 221 -14.49 -10.97 8.44
C GLU A 221 -13.04 -11.23 8.02
N GLN A 222 -12.72 -11.03 6.74
CA GLN A 222 -11.37 -11.29 6.21
C GLN A 222 -10.74 -10.02 5.67
N ALA A 223 -9.43 -9.90 5.88
CA ALA A 223 -8.64 -8.88 5.23
C ALA A 223 -8.38 -9.29 3.77
N ALA A 224 -8.43 -8.32 2.88
CA ALA A 224 -8.14 -8.48 1.45
C ALA A 224 -6.64 -8.61 1.18
N VAL A 225 -6.02 -9.60 1.78
CA VAL A 225 -4.60 -9.95 1.59
C VAL A 225 -4.45 -11.46 1.57
N ASP A 226 -3.38 -11.96 1.01
CA ASP A 226 -3.08 -13.39 1.08
C ASP A 226 -2.75 -13.81 2.53
N ALA A 227 -3.75 -14.35 3.23
CA ALA A 227 -3.64 -14.72 4.64
C ALA A 227 -2.64 -15.86 4.90
N ARG A 228 -2.23 -16.60 3.86
CA ARG A 228 -1.20 -17.65 3.98
C ARG A 228 0.17 -17.03 4.27
N TRP A 229 0.43 -15.85 3.70
CA TRP A 229 1.68 -15.12 3.82
C TRP A 229 1.62 -13.97 4.84
N LEU A 230 0.46 -13.35 4.97
CA LEU A 230 0.22 -12.25 5.90
C LEU A 230 -0.82 -12.67 6.95
N PRO A 231 -0.51 -13.69 7.80
CA PRO A 231 -1.44 -14.15 8.81
C PRO A 231 -1.78 -13.04 9.80
N ASN A 232 -2.88 -13.20 10.51
CA ASN A 232 -3.33 -12.30 11.56
C ASN A 232 -3.60 -10.86 11.10
N THR A 233 -3.79 -10.63 9.80
CA THR A 233 -4.14 -9.31 9.27
C THR A 233 -5.57 -8.96 9.65
N VAL A 234 -5.75 -7.79 10.27
CA VAL A 234 -7.06 -7.27 10.67
C VAL A 234 -7.74 -6.64 9.46
N PRO A 235 -9.04 -6.94 9.19
CA PRO A 235 -9.81 -6.26 8.14
C PRO A 235 -10.18 -4.83 8.58
N GLY A 236 -9.23 -3.92 8.54
CA GLY A 236 -9.33 -2.55 9.02
C GLY A 236 -8.55 -1.55 8.17
N ASN A 237 -8.40 -0.35 8.69
CA ASN A 237 -7.72 0.75 8.02
C ASN A 237 -6.26 0.81 8.43
N TYR A 238 -5.38 0.76 7.46
CA TYR A 238 -3.94 0.80 7.69
C TYR A 238 -3.35 2.16 7.29
N LEU A 239 -2.51 2.70 8.17
CA LEU A 239 -1.83 3.97 7.99
C LEU A 239 -0.76 3.88 6.91
N SER A 240 -0.71 4.89 6.04
CA SER A 240 0.44 5.15 5.18
C SER A 240 1.41 6.14 5.83
N SER A 241 2.53 6.41 5.15
CA SER A 241 3.47 7.49 5.51
C SER A 241 3.02 8.87 5.00
N GLU A 242 1.90 8.95 4.28
CA GLU A 242 1.50 10.12 3.51
C GLU A 242 0.36 10.88 4.19
N PRO A 243 0.61 12.05 4.81
CA PRO A 243 -0.46 12.89 5.33
C PRO A 243 -1.30 13.48 4.19
N ASP A 244 -2.60 13.56 4.38
CA ASP A 244 -3.52 14.24 3.48
C ASP A 244 -3.56 15.76 3.79
N ASP A 245 -3.69 16.09 5.07
CA ASP A 245 -3.62 17.46 5.57
C ASP A 245 -3.07 17.48 7.02
N GLN A 246 -3.22 18.62 7.71
CA GLN A 246 -2.77 18.75 9.10
C GLN A 246 -3.52 17.84 10.08
N THR A 247 -4.70 17.37 9.72
CA THR A 247 -5.59 16.58 10.58
C THR A 247 -5.83 15.17 10.07
N ARG A 248 -5.46 14.87 8.83
CA ARG A 248 -5.78 13.63 8.13
C ARG A 248 -4.52 12.98 7.53
N ILE A 249 -4.62 11.68 7.32
CA ILE A 249 -3.60 10.84 6.69
C ILE A 249 -4.26 9.86 5.73
N TRP A 250 -3.60 9.53 4.66
CA TRP A 250 -4.08 8.51 3.74
C TRP A 250 -4.03 7.12 4.35
N CYS A 251 -5.10 6.38 4.20
CA CYS A 251 -5.27 5.02 4.69
C CYS A 251 -5.67 4.08 3.56
N VAL A 252 -5.25 2.83 3.69
CA VAL A 252 -5.75 1.74 2.86
C VAL A 252 -6.62 0.82 3.71
N SER A 253 -7.85 0.58 3.27
CA SER A 253 -8.75 -0.35 3.93
C SER A 253 -8.48 -1.77 3.44
N PHE A 254 -7.93 -2.59 4.31
CA PHE A 254 -7.78 -4.02 4.03
C PHE A 254 -9.10 -4.80 4.13
N LYS A 255 -10.17 -4.12 4.50
CA LYS A 255 -11.53 -4.69 4.47
C LYS A 255 -12.23 -4.45 3.14
N LEU A 256 -12.06 -3.26 2.56
CA LEU A 256 -12.82 -2.79 1.41
C LEU A 256 -11.97 -2.62 0.15
N GLY A 257 -10.65 -2.69 0.24
CA GLY A 257 -9.74 -2.43 -0.87
C GLY A 257 -9.76 -0.97 -1.35
N PHE A 258 -10.24 -0.04 -0.52
CA PHE A 258 -10.31 1.39 -0.83
C PHE A 258 -9.13 2.15 -0.24
N VAL A 259 -8.79 3.25 -0.89
CA VAL A 259 -7.89 4.27 -0.34
C VAL A 259 -8.72 5.49 -0.01
N TYR A 260 -8.60 6.01 1.18
CA TYR A 260 -9.31 7.21 1.62
C TYR A 260 -8.59 7.92 2.77
N SER A 261 -9.07 9.11 3.07
CA SER A 261 -8.48 9.96 4.09
C SER A 261 -9.04 9.65 5.48
N CYS A 262 -8.16 9.28 6.39
CA CYS A 262 -8.46 8.96 7.79
C CYS A 262 -8.09 10.11 8.73
N ASN A 263 -8.75 10.20 9.90
CA ASN A 263 -8.32 11.12 10.93
C ASN A 263 -7.00 10.69 11.55
N ARG A 264 -6.01 11.57 11.62
CA ARG A 264 -4.69 11.31 12.21
C ARG A 264 -4.73 11.13 13.73
N ARG A 265 -5.74 11.74 14.38
CA ARG A 265 -5.85 11.84 15.84
C ARG A 265 -7.09 11.11 16.33
N MET A 266 -6.92 10.28 17.34
CA MET A 266 -8.00 9.52 17.93
C MET A 266 -8.96 10.34 18.84
N GLU A 267 -8.69 11.62 19.07
CA GLU A 267 -9.34 12.44 20.10
C GLU A 267 -10.83 12.73 19.87
N ARG A 268 -11.30 12.73 18.62
CA ARG A 268 -12.67 13.18 18.33
C ARG A 268 -13.64 12.12 17.81
N LYS A 269 -13.13 11.09 17.18
CA LYS A 269 -13.84 9.86 16.79
C LYS A 269 -12.78 8.80 16.58
N PRO A 270 -12.57 7.91 17.53
CA PRO A 270 -11.54 6.91 17.43
C PRO A 270 -11.88 5.94 16.29
N GLN A 271 -11.26 6.15 15.14
CA GLN A 271 -11.14 5.10 14.14
C GLN A 271 -9.81 4.43 14.42
N PRO A 272 -9.80 3.14 14.78
CA PRO A 272 -8.55 2.43 14.98
C PRO A 272 -7.81 2.40 13.66
N LEU A 273 -6.58 2.90 13.67
CA LEU A 273 -5.68 2.85 12.54
C LEU A 273 -4.61 1.81 12.84
N PHE A 274 -4.52 0.82 11.99
CA PHE A 274 -3.53 -0.24 12.10
C PHE A 274 -2.25 0.13 11.39
N ILE A 275 -1.15 -0.51 11.77
CA ILE A 275 0.16 -0.33 11.14
C ILE A 275 0.67 -1.68 10.66
N ARG A 276 1.24 -1.66 9.46
CA ARG A 276 2.12 -2.70 8.96
C ARG A 276 3.35 -2.02 8.37
N LEU A 277 4.50 -2.24 8.96
CA LEU A 277 5.73 -1.63 8.50
C LEU A 277 6.28 -2.34 7.25
N VAL A 278 7.05 -1.60 6.52
CA VAL A 278 7.78 -2.08 5.35
C VAL A 278 9.25 -1.68 5.47
N ARG A 279 10.11 -2.44 4.84
CA ARG A 279 11.50 -2.06 4.59
C ARG A 279 11.89 -2.42 3.16
N GLY A 280 12.90 -1.77 2.67
CA GLY A 280 13.41 -1.92 1.31
C GLY A 280 13.73 -0.56 0.72
N PRO A 281 14.24 -0.52 -0.51
CA PRO A 281 14.65 0.73 -1.10
C PRO A 281 13.46 1.68 -1.20
N GLU A 282 13.60 2.86 -0.62
CA GLU A 282 12.81 4.00 -1.06
C GLU A 282 13.29 4.37 -2.46
N VAL A 283 12.35 4.43 -3.38
CA VAL A 283 12.68 4.86 -4.74
C VAL A 283 12.60 6.38 -4.78
N PRO A 284 13.71 7.09 -5.05
CA PRO A 284 13.71 8.53 -5.08
C PRO A 284 12.80 9.06 -6.17
N GLU A 285 11.95 10.05 -5.87
CA GLU A 285 11.07 10.71 -6.85
C GLU A 285 11.86 11.37 -7.99
N THR A 286 13.10 11.79 -7.72
CA THR A 286 13.96 12.45 -8.71
C THR A 286 14.42 11.47 -9.79
N GLY A 287 14.13 11.80 -11.04
CA GLY A 287 14.52 10.99 -12.21
C GLY A 287 13.69 9.73 -12.42
N ARG A 288 12.50 9.67 -11.83
CA ARG A 288 11.56 8.58 -12.01
C ARG A 288 11.13 8.43 -13.46
N TRP A 289 10.80 9.52 -14.11
CA TRP A 289 10.25 9.53 -15.45
C TRP A 289 11.32 9.70 -16.52
N ARG A 290 11.24 8.91 -17.58
CA ARG A 290 12.11 8.99 -18.74
C ARG A 290 11.28 9.07 -20.01
N GLU A 291 11.52 10.13 -20.80
CA GLU A 291 10.92 10.25 -22.12
C GLU A 291 11.58 9.28 -23.12
N VAL A 292 10.75 8.58 -23.89
CA VAL A 292 11.18 7.72 -24.99
C VAL A 292 10.31 7.96 -26.23
N SER A 293 10.82 7.56 -27.40
CA SER A 293 10.06 7.69 -28.62
C SER A 293 8.84 6.74 -28.65
N ASP A 294 7.76 7.18 -29.26
CA ASP A 294 6.61 6.32 -29.53
C ASP A 294 6.84 5.42 -30.76
N GLU A 295 5.85 4.62 -31.12
CA GLU A 295 5.90 3.66 -32.24
C GLU A 295 6.07 4.35 -33.62
N ARG A 296 5.81 5.66 -33.69
CA ARG A 296 5.98 6.50 -34.88
C ARG A 296 7.36 7.16 -34.92
N GLY A 297 8.20 6.91 -33.89
CA GLY A 297 9.50 7.54 -33.74
C GLY A 297 9.44 8.98 -33.20
N VAL A 298 8.30 9.44 -32.69
CA VAL A 298 8.16 10.79 -32.14
C VAL A 298 8.77 10.81 -30.74
N PRO A 299 9.84 11.61 -30.50
CA PRO A 299 10.50 11.68 -29.20
C PRO A 299 9.52 12.16 -28.11
N GLY A 300 9.57 11.52 -26.94
CA GLY A 300 8.75 11.89 -25.80
C GLY A 300 7.26 11.50 -25.92
N GLY A 301 6.88 10.71 -26.90
CA GLY A 301 5.49 10.21 -27.05
C GLY A 301 5.13 9.13 -26.02
N VAL A 302 6.14 8.52 -25.43
CA VAL A 302 6.04 7.53 -24.34
C VAL A 302 6.84 8.02 -23.14
N VAL A 303 6.37 7.72 -21.94
CA VAL A 303 7.04 8.02 -20.69
C VAL A 303 7.25 6.72 -19.92
N GLU A 304 8.50 6.37 -19.67
CA GLU A 304 8.86 5.22 -18.87
C GLU A 304 8.97 5.58 -17.39
N ASP A 305 8.31 4.81 -16.56
CA ASP A 305 8.45 4.85 -15.11
C ASP A 305 9.61 3.94 -14.69
N ARG A 306 10.73 4.52 -14.34
CA ARG A 306 11.92 3.77 -13.88
C ARG A 306 11.70 3.05 -12.55
N HIS A 307 10.70 3.45 -11.78
CA HIS A 307 10.36 2.81 -10.52
C HIS A 307 9.65 1.49 -10.73
N THR A 308 8.67 1.47 -11.63
CA THR A 308 7.83 0.30 -11.87
C THR A 308 8.28 -0.52 -13.08
N GLY A 309 9.07 0.07 -13.98
CA GLY A 309 9.43 -0.53 -15.26
C GLY A 309 8.32 -0.41 -16.31
N LEU A 310 7.23 0.28 -16.00
CA LEU A 310 6.11 0.46 -16.91
C LEU A 310 6.34 1.61 -17.89
N ALA A 311 5.89 1.43 -19.12
CA ALA A 311 5.89 2.48 -20.13
C ALA A 311 4.45 2.96 -20.38
N TRP A 312 4.25 4.26 -20.37
CA TRP A 312 2.94 4.90 -20.45
C TRP A 312 2.84 5.75 -21.71
N ARG A 313 1.69 5.73 -22.39
CA ARG A 313 1.41 6.76 -23.37
C ARG A 313 1.35 8.13 -22.70
N ARG A 314 2.04 9.11 -23.29
CA ARG A 314 2.12 10.45 -22.71
C ARG A 314 0.79 11.17 -22.73
N CYS A 315 -0.01 10.97 -23.75
CA CYS A 315 -1.32 11.61 -23.93
C CYS A 315 -2.47 10.70 -23.49
N ASP A 316 -3.58 11.32 -23.12
CA ASP A 316 -4.83 10.63 -22.90
C ASP A 316 -5.43 10.18 -24.24
N GLU A 317 -6.02 9.00 -24.26
CA GLU A 317 -6.65 8.47 -25.48
C GLU A 317 -7.89 9.31 -25.93
N PRO A 318 -8.11 9.51 -27.22
CA PRO A 318 -7.30 9.09 -28.37
C PRO A 318 -6.33 10.17 -28.86
N GLN A 319 -5.85 11.04 -27.96
CA GLN A 319 -4.92 12.10 -28.34
C GLN A 319 -3.58 11.56 -28.79
N VAL A 320 -2.87 12.39 -29.55
CA VAL A 320 -1.58 12.06 -30.14
C VAL A 320 -0.52 13.09 -29.73
N TRP A 321 0.62 12.61 -29.29
CA TRP A 321 1.79 13.45 -29.06
C TRP A 321 2.43 13.87 -30.37
N ASN A 322 2.66 15.18 -30.58
CA ASN A 322 3.26 15.72 -31.78
C ASN A 322 4.73 16.14 -31.64
N GLY A 323 5.36 15.79 -30.52
CA GLY A 323 6.73 16.20 -30.15
C GLY A 323 6.77 17.39 -29.20
N GLN A 324 5.69 18.11 -29.00
CA GLN A 324 5.60 19.29 -28.13
C GLN A 324 4.38 19.27 -27.20
N ARG A 325 3.26 18.78 -27.67
CA ARG A 325 1.99 18.73 -26.92
C ARG A 325 1.08 17.60 -27.38
N CYS A 326 0.12 17.22 -26.54
CA CYS A 326 -0.97 16.35 -26.92
C CYS A 326 -1.95 17.10 -27.84
N THR A 327 -2.28 16.51 -28.98
CA THR A 327 -3.19 17.06 -30.00
C THR A 327 -4.44 16.19 -30.13
N GLY A 328 -5.54 16.80 -30.55
CA GLY A 328 -6.85 16.18 -30.56
C GLY A 328 -7.59 16.39 -29.23
N THR A 329 -8.78 15.83 -29.11
CA THR A 329 -9.61 15.91 -27.90
C THR A 329 -9.47 14.63 -27.11
N ALA A 330 -9.22 14.73 -25.80
CA ALA A 330 -9.22 13.57 -24.91
C ALA A 330 -10.59 12.91 -24.88
N GLY A 331 -10.60 11.60 -25.06
CA GLY A 331 -11.83 10.82 -25.04
C GLY A 331 -12.30 10.50 -23.61
N ARG A 332 -13.59 10.25 -23.51
CA ARG A 332 -14.23 9.74 -22.32
C ARG A 332 -14.87 8.40 -22.63
N TYR A 333 -14.51 7.38 -21.88
CA TYR A 333 -14.88 6.00 -22.19
C TYR A 333 -15.67 5.38 -21.05
N ARG A 334 -16.79 4.73 -21.39
CA ARG A 334 -17.37 3.73 -20.50
C ARG A 334 -16.46 2.52 -20.43
N TYR A 335 -16.59 1.70 -19.42
CA TYR A 335 -15.64 0.59 -19.17
C TYR A 335 -15.48 -0.35 -20.37
N VAL A 336 -16.57 -0.85 -20.92
CA VAL A 336 -16.53 -1.74 -22.10
C VAL A 336 -15.86 -1.06 -23.28
N GLN A 337 -16.18 0.23 -23.52
CA GLN A 337 -15.57 1.02 -24.59
C GLN A 337 -14.06 1.19 -24.38
N ALA A 338 -13.63 1.40 -23.13
CA ALA A 338 -12.22 1.50 -22.79
C ALA A 338 -11.46 0.20 -23.07
N LEU A 339 -12.02 -0.95 -22.67
CA LEU A 339 -11.45 -2.26 -22.97
C LEU A 339 -11.39 -2.53 -24.48
N GLN A 340 -12.48 -2.26 -25.20
CA GLN A 340 -12.53 -2.42 -26.65
C GLN A 340 -11.49 -1.52 -27.33
N HIS A 341 -11.41 -0.25 -26.94
CA HIS A 341 -10.40 0.67 -27.45
C HIS A 341 -8.99 0.14 -27.22
N ALA A 342 -8.67 -0.26 -25.99
CA ALA A 342 -7.36 -0.79 -25.66
C ALA A 342 -7.05 -2.10 -26.41
N SER A 343 -8.06 -2.94 -26.69
CA SER A 343 -7.87 -4.19 -27.44
C SER A 343 -7.42 -3.96 -28.88
N THR A 344 -7.78 -2.82 -29.48
CA THR A 344 -7.35 -2.44 -30.82
C THR A 344 -5.95 -1.82 -30.89
N GLN A 345 -5.31 -1.56 -29.75
CA GLN A 345 -3.99 -0.93 -29.68
C GLN A 345 -2.89 -2.00 -29.56
N PRO A 346 -2.08 -2.25 -30.62
CA PRO A 346 -1.04 -3.27 -30.59
C PRO A 346 0.01 -2.95 -29.51
N GLY A 347 0.35 -3.93 -28.69
CA GLY A 347 1.36 -3.78 -27.62
C GLY A 347 0.93 -2.93 -26.42
N TRP A 348 -0.26 -2.34 -26.42
CA TRP A 348 -0.79 -1.53 -25.34
C TRP A 348 -2.01 -2.15 -24.69
N ARG A 349 -2.27 -1.81 -23.44
CA ARG A 349 -3.42 -2.26 -22.66
C ARG A 349 -3.92 -1.19 -21.71
N LEU A 350 -5.10 -1.37 -21.16
CA LEU A 350 -5.49 -0.62 -19.97
C LEU A 350 -4.59 -1.01 -18.78
N PRO A 351 -4.25 -0.05 -17.92
CA PRO A 351 -3.55 -0.37 -16.68
C PRO A 351 -4.45 -1.17 -15.72
N THR A 352 -3.85 -1.99 -14.88
CA THR A 352 -4.51 -2.51 -13.68
C THR A 352 -4.78 -1.37 -12.69
N ILE A 353 -5.63 -1.60 -11.70
CA ILE A 353 -5.89 -0.56 -10.68
C ILE A 353 -4.64 -0.23 -9.86
N LYS A 354 -3.76 -1.21 -9.60
CA LYS A 354 -2.50 -0.97 -8.90
C LYS A 354 -1.53 -0.15 -9.74
N GLU A 355 -1.50 -0.37 -11.05
CA GLU A 355 -0.71 0.44 -11.98
C GLU A 355 -1.25 1.86 -12.10
N VAL A 356 -2.58 2.05 -12.18
CA VAL A 356 -3.17 3.40 -12.12
C VAL A 356 -2.75 4.11 -10.82
N ASN A 357 -2.78 3.38 -9.70
CA ASN A 357 -2.37 3.91 -8.41
C ASN A 357 -0.89 4.32 -8.39
N SER A 358 -0.02 3.57 -9.08
CA SER A 358 1.40 3.88 -9.16
C SER A 358 1.74 5.14 -9.94
N LEU A 359 0.84 5.65 -10.79
CA LEU A 359 1.03 6.93 -11.50
C LEU A 359 1.06 8.14 -10.56
N ALA A 360 0.42 8.05 -9.40
CA ALA A 360 0.40 9.14 -8.44
C ALA A 360 1.79 9.32 -7.83
N GLU A 361 2.38 10.49 -7.94
CA GLU A 361 3.64 10.83 -7.27
C GLU A 361 3.47 10.93 -5.77
N ARG A 362 2.37 11.52 -5.35
CA ARG A 362 1.96 11.63 -3.95
C ARG A 362 0.44 11.73 -3.85
N TRP A 363 -0.13 10.99 -2.94
CA TRP A 363 -1.53 11.09 -2.60
C TRP A 363 -1.89 12.42 -1.91
N PHE A 364 -0.89 13.24 -1.64
CA PHE A 364 -0.91 14.42 -0.78
C PHE A 364 -1.83 15.56 -1.17
N LYS A 365 -2.10 15.79 -2.45
CA LYS A 365 -2.76 17.03 -2.86
C LYS A 365 -3.71 16.89 -4.04
N LYS A 366 -4.36 15.77 -4.22
CA LYS A 366 -5.00 15.40 -5.48
C LYS A 366 -3.97 14.66 -6.32
N LEU A 367 -4.27 13.46 -6.74
CA LEU A 367 -3.43 12.67 -7.64
C LEU A 367 -2.68 13.58 -8.63
N ASP A 368 -1.57 14.13 -8.23
CA ASP A 368 -0.76 14.91 -9.14
C ASP A 368 0.04 13.89 -9.98
N ILE A 369 -0.56 13.52 -11.10
CA ILE A 369 0.22 12.97 -12.19
C ILE A 369 1.14 14.11 -12.63
N PRO A 370 2.47 13.90 -12.73
CA PRO A 370 3.38 14.98 -13.04
C PRO A 370 3.00 15.64 -14.35
N ALA A 371 2.53 16.88 -14.27
CA ALA A 371 2.03 17.61 -15.43
C ALA A 371 3.12 17.86 -16.50
N ALA A 372 4.38 17.84 -16.09
CA ALA A 372 5.51 17.95 -17.02
C ALA A 372 5.64 16.70 -17.90
N ASP A 373 5.44 15.52 -17.33
CA ASP A 373 5.58 14.24 -18.01
C ASP A 373 4.26 13.82 -18.70
N PHE A 374 3.15 14.19 -18.10
CA PHE A 374 1.81 13.87 -18.57
C PHE A 374 0.97 15.16 -18.72
N PRO A 375 1.23 15.97 -19.74
CA PRO A 375 0.53 17.24 -19.93
C PRO A 375 -0.97 17.00 -20.07
N ALA A 376 -1.75 17.69 -19.25
CA ALA A 376 -3.19 17.71 -19.38
C ALA A 376 -3.56 18.35 -20.71
N SER A 377 -4.39 17.66 -21.46
CA SER A 377 -4.89 18.18 -22.72
C SER A 377 -6.10 19.06 -22.51
N GLY A 378 -5.98 20.31 -22.87
CA GLY A 378 -7.10 21.25 -22.92
C GLY A 378 -7.50 21.84 -21.57
N THR A 379 -8.52 22.65 -21.58
CA THR A 379 -8.94 23.60 -20.54
C THR A 379 -9.52 22.99 -19.25
N GLN A 380 -9.55 21.65 -19.14
CA GLN A 380 -10.01 21.00 -17.90
C GLN A 380 -9.02 19.90 -17.50
N PRO A 381 -8.39 19.99 -16.34
CA PRO A 381 -7.70 18.84 -15.75
C PRO A 381 -8.72 17.73 -15.57
N LEU A 382 -8.29 16.49 -15.85
CA LEU A 382 -9.12 15.30 -15.62
C LEU A 382 -9.45 15.18 -14.13
N ARG A 383 -10.48 15.84 -13.69
CA ARG A 383 -10.95 15.81 -12.29
C ARG A 383 -11.67 14.50 -11.92
N GLU A 384 -11.76 13.55 -12.85
CA GLU A 384 -12.68 12.41 -12.72
C GLU A 384 -12.01 11.03 -12.78
N GLY A 385 -10.68 10.95 -12.92
CA GLY A 385 -9.93 9.71 -12.84
C GLY A 385 -9.76 8.91 -14.14
N TYR A 386 -9.05 7.78 -14.00
CA TYR A 386 -8.69 6.89 -15.09
C TYR A 386 -9.35 5.52 -14.96
N ARG A 387 -9.70 4.92 -16.12
CA ARG A 387 -10.15 3.54 -16.21
C ARG A 387 -9.01 2.58 -15.99
N SER A 388 -9.23 1.59 -15.11
CA SER A 388 -8.39 0.40 -15.05
C SER A 388 -9.00 -0.76 -15.84
N SER A 389 -8.21 -1.80 -16.08
CA SER A 389 -8.67 -3.07 -16.64
C SER A 389 -9.24 -4.03 -15.57
N THR A 390 -9.18 -3.65 -14.31
CA THR A 390 -9.57 -4.48 -13.17
C THR A 390 -11.07 -4.46 -12.97
N VAL A 391 -11.71 -5.61 -13.12
CA VAL A 391 -13.16 -5.78 -12.87
C VAL A 391 -13.43 -5.69 -11.38
N CYS A 392 -14.52 -5.04 -11.00
CA CYS A 392 -15.02 -5.05 -9.65
C CYS A 392 -16.39 -5.72 -9.61
N THR A 393 -16.49 -6.77 -8.82
CA THR A 393 -17.73 -7.53 -8.62
C THR A 393 -18.48 -7.15 -7.33
N ALA A 394 -17.99 -6.16 -6.59
CA ALA A 394 -18.58 -5.71 -5.34
C ALA A 394 -19.90 -4.98 -5.53
N GLY A 395 -20.90 -5.34 -4.73
CA GLY A 395 -22.20 -4.68 -4.70
C GLY A 395 -23.35 -5.55 -5.18
N PRO A 396 -24.61 -5.05 -5.11
CA PRO A 396 -25.74 -5.80 -5.58
C PRO A 396 -25.56 -6.16 -7.06
N ALA A 397 -25.98 -7.34 -7.44
CA ALA A 397 -25.97 -7.81 -8.83
C ALA A 397 -26.81 -6.84 -9.68
N THR A 398 -26.23 -5.70 -10.02
CA THR A 398 -26.82 -4.75 -10.96
C THR A 398 -26.53 -5.23 -12.37
N ARG A 399 -27.43 -4.91 -13.29
CA ARG A 399 -27.31 -5.29 -14.72
C ARG A 399 -26.09 -4.68 -15.42
N GLU A 400 -25.26 -3.92 -14.72
CA GLU A 400 -24.11 -3.21 -15.24
C GLU A 400 -22.83 -3.70 -14.59
N ALA A 401 -21.84 -4.02 -15.40
CA ALA A 401 -20.52 -4.36 -14.94
C ALA A 401 -19.87 -3.17 -14.23
N ARG A 402 -19.10 -3.44 -13.18
CA ARG A 402 -18.34 -2.44 -12.41
C ARG A 402 -16.85 -2.61 -12.66
N ALA A 403 -16.12 -1.53 -12.53
CA ALA A 403 -14.67 -1.55 -12.59
C ALA A 403 -14.08 -0.77 -11.42
N TRP A 404 -12.90 -1.18 -11.02
CA TRP A 404 -12.06 -0.36 -10.16
C TRP A 404 -11.58 0.86 -10.94
N ILE A 405 -11.64 1.99 -10.31
CA ILE A 405 -11.17 3.27 -10.85
C ILE A 405 -10.20 3.91 -9.87
N GLY A 406 -9.12 4.46 -10.42
CA GLY A 406 -8.25 5.36 -9.68
C GLY A 406 -8.56 6.77 -10.12
N GLY A 407 -8.95 7.62 -9.21
CA GLY A 407 -9.26 8.98 -9.59
C GLY A 407 -9.99 9.80 -8.55
N TRP A 408 -10.36 11.00 -8.97
CA TRP A 408 -10.92 12.03 -8.14
C TRP A 408 -12.43 12.03 -8.22
N VAL A 409 -13.09 11.78 -7.11
CA VAL A 409 -14.50 12.10 -6.96
C VAL A 409 -14.62 13.55 -6.54
N LEU A 410 -15.54 14.28 -7.18
CA LEU A 410 -15.90 15.65 -6.82
C LEU A 410 -16.17 15.76 -5.30
N GLY A 411 -15.26 16.42 -4.58
CA GLY A 411 -15.52 16.71 -3.17
C GLY A 411 -14.40 16.45 -2.17
N GLY A 412 -13.27 15.89 -2.58
CA GLY A 412 -12.11 15.84 -1.70
C GLY A 412 -11.44 14.49 -1.54
N GLY A 413 -10.38 14.30 -2.23
CA GLY A 413 -9.46 13.22 -2.05
C GLY A 413 -9.46 12.24 -3.22
N GLY A 414 -8.28 11.76 -3.61
CA GLY A 414 -8.17 10.66 -4.56
C GLY A 414 -8.67 9.39 -3.90
N ASP A 415 -9.69 8.76 -4.44
CA ASP A 415 -10.20 7.48 -3.95
C ASP A 415 -9.95 6.39 -4.97
N ILE A 416 -9.55 5.22 -4.51
CA ILE A 416 -9.72 4.00 -5.29
C ILE A 416 -11.07 3.44 -4.89
N SER A 417 -11.95 3.36 -5.85
CA SER A 417 -13.32 2.89 -5.61
C SER A 417 -13.81 1.93 -6.69
N CYS A 418 -14.82 1.18 -6.34
CA CYS A 418 -15.54 0.29 -7.25
C CYS A 418 -16.80 0.99 -7.74
N GLU A 419 -16.77 1.56 -8.92
CA GLU A 419 -17.87 2.37 -9.44
C GLU A 419 -18.71 1.64 -10.47
N ALA A 420 -20.01 1.91 -10.43
CA ALA A 420 -20.94 1.50 -11.47
C ALA A 420 -20.66 2.27 -12.76
N GLN A 421 -20.89 1.63 -13.87
CA GLN A 421 -20.44 1.95 -15.22
C GLN A 421 -20.96 3.19 -15.95
N PRO A 422 -21.92 4.01 -15.49
CA PRO A 422 -22.43 5.06 -16.38
C PRO A 422 -21.45 6.24 -16.58
N MET A 423 -20.45 6.41 -15.70
CA MET A 423 -19.56 7.57 -15.75
C MET A 423 -18.42 7.35 -16.76
N PRO A 424 -18.36 8.11 -17.85
CA PRO A 424 -17.24 8.03 -18.78
C PRO A 424 -15.99 8.69 -18.18
N LEU A 425 -14.85 7.97 -18.18
CA LEU A 425 -13.58 8.41 -17.60
C LEU A 425 -12.46 8.46 -18.64
N GLY A 426 -11.36 9.09 -18.29
CA GLY A 426 -10.16 9.11 -19.08
C GLY A 426 -9.56 7.70 -19.28
N VAL A 427 -8.81 7.54 -20.36
CA VAL A 427 -8.03 6.34 -20.65
C VAL A 427 -6.60 6.74 -20.91
N ARG A 428 -5.68 6.08 -20.21
CA ARG A 428 -4.25 6.14 -20.49
C ARG A 428 -3.74 4.71 -20.61
N LEU A 429 -3.01 4.43 -21.66
CA LEU A 429 -2.54 3.09 -21.94
C LEU A 429 -1.13 2.86 -21.37
N VAL A 430 -0.87 1.62 -21.03
CA VAL A 430 0.38 1.15 -20.43
C VAL A 430 0.89 -0.10 -21.16
N ARG A 431 2.20 -0.33 -21.10
CA ARG A 431 2.87 -1.59 -21.45
C ARG A 431 4.06 -1.85 -20.52
N GLU A 432 4.53 -3.08 -20.51
CA GLU A 432 5.77 -3.51 -19.87
C GLU A 432 7.00 -3.24 -20.76
#